data_f9c590f13641bcb8cfb34d237fa23ee0
#
_entry.id   f9c590f13641bcb8cfb34d237fa23ee0
#
_cell.length_a   1.000
_cell.length_b   1.000
_cell.length_c   1.000
_cell.angle_alpha   90.00
_cell.angle_beta   90.00
_cell.angle_gamma   90.00
#
_symmetry.space_group_name_H-M   'P 1'
#
loop_
_entity.id
_entity.type
_entity.pdbx_description
1 polymer ?
#
loop_
_entity_poly.entity_id
_entity_poly.type
_entity_poly.pdbx_seq_one_letter_code
_entity_poly.pdbx_strand_id
1 'polypeptide(L)'
;MIRSLKITLQALSVLFAFALGMSNFATAAKSISLSPEQTKSINKISAYMNSFITLQGEFTQISPKGNVSKGVMFISKPGKLRFEYSPPNPFLLVSDGKWVTLKNRAKEKGDQFPLSATPLRLVVSPKIDLLREANILGFEQADGITSVILEDREGTIGGQLVLIFDENQNQLQQWIIIDGKGRRTTVSLANLESGMKIDPKLFVVKIDREQKDNK
;
A
#
# COMPACT_ATOMS: atom_id res chain seq x y z
N MET A 1 -26.56 -38.09 16.93
CA MET A 1 -25.58 -38.26 15.83
C MET A 1 -25.46 -36.91 15.12
N ILE A 2 -24.54 -36.05 15.53
CA ILE A 2 -24.30 -34.72 14.94
C ILE A 2 -22.93 -34.80 14.30
N ARG A 3 -22.89 -34.81 12.96
CA ARG A 3 -21.64 -34.77 12.19
C ARG A 3 -21.11 -33.34 12.18
N SER A 4 -20.01 -33.15 12.88
CA SER A 4 -19.22 -31.92 12.86
C SER A 4 -18.54 -31.79 11.50
N LEU A 5 -18.93 -30.80 10.72
CA LEU A 5 -18.29 -30.43 9.44
C LEU A 5 -17.06 -29.56 9.77
N LYS A 6 -15.88 -30.18 9.74
CA LYS A 6 -14.61 -29.47 9.83
C LYS A 6 -14.34 -28.77 8.50
N ILE A 7 -14.55 -27.47 8.46
CA ILE A 7 -14.08 -26.62 7.36
C ILE A 7 -12.56 -26.44 7.55
N THR A 8 -11.79 -27.19 6.79
CA THR A 8 -10.33 -26.98 6.68
C THR A 8 -10.08 -25.75 5.84
N LEU A 9 -9.71 -24.67 6.51
CA LEU A 9 -9.21 -23.45 5.88
C LEU A 9 -7.81 -23.75 5.31
N GLN A 10 -7.74 -24.16 4.05
CA GLN A 10 -6.46 -24.24 3.33
C GLN A 10 -6.02 -22.83 3.02
N ALA A 11 -5.12 -22.30 3.87
CA ALA A 11 -4.32 -21.13 3.54
C ALA A 11 -3.35 -21.53 2.41
N LEU A 12 -3.70 -21.20 1.19
CA LEU A 12 -2.84 -21.37 0.01
C LEU A 12 -1.71 -20.35 0.11
N SER A 13 -0.62 -20.76 0.77
CA SER A 13 0.65 -20.03 0.76
C SER A 13 1.32 -20.25 -0.58
N VAL A 14 1.07 -19.38 -1.55
CA VAL A 14 1.87 -19.31 -2.77
C VAL A 14 3.23 -18.73 -2.38
N LEU A 15 4.16 -19.64 -2.09
CA LEU A 15 5.57 -19.31 -1.88
C LEU A 15 6.22 -19.15 -3.26
N PHE A 16 6.21 -17.93 -3.80
CA PHE A 16 6.93 -17.63 -5.03
C PHE A 16 8.40 -17.39 -4.67
N ALA A 17 9.22 -18.37 -4.95
CA ALA A 17 10.67 -18.29 -4.78
C ALA A 17 11.28 -17.43 -5.89
N PHE A 18 11.45 -16.14 -5.63
CA PHE A 18 12.19 -15.24 -6.50
C PHE A 18 13.69 -15.38 -6.19
N ALA A 19 14.38 -16.16 -6.99
CA ALA A 19 15.85 -16.26 -6.95
C ALA A 19 16.45 -15.00 -7.59
N LEU A 20 16.66 -13.95 -6.80
CA LEU A 20 17.42 -12.77 -7.21
C LEU A 20 18.91 -13.03 -6.97
N GLY A 21 19.64 -13.24 -8.06
CA GLY A 21 21.10 -13.18 -8.05
C GLY A 21 21.58 -11.82 -7.53
N MET A 22 22.36 -11.81 -6.44
CA MET A 22 23.00 -10.62 -5.91
C MET A 22 24.08 -10.15 -6.86
N SER A 23 23.79 -9.15 -7.65
CA SER A 23 24.81 -8.32 -8.31
C SER A 23 24.63 -6.88 -7.81
N ASN A 24 25.57 -6.42 -7.00
CA ASN A 24 25.68 -5.03 -6.54
C ASN A 24 26.03 -4.12 -7.71
N PHE A 25 25.02 -3.65 -8.44
CA PHE A 25 25.14 -2.47 -9.27
C PHE A 25 24.00 -1.54 -8.90
N ALA A 26 24.33 -0.39 -8.34
CA ALA A 26 23.42 0.76 -8.23
C ALA A 26 23.18 1.30 -9.66
N THR A 27 22.50 0.52 -10.48
CA THR A 27 21.99 0.97 -11.77
C THR A 27 20.63 1.59 -11.49
N ALA A 28 20.45 2.85 -11.85
CA ALA A 28 19.13 3.46 -11.88
C ALA A 28 18.17 2.48 -12.60
N ALA A 29 17.14 2.03 -11.91
CA ALA A 29 16.25 1.02 -12.44
C ALA A 29 15.56 1.59 -13.69
N LYS A 30 15.85 1.01 -14.85
CA LYS A 30 15.32 1.46 -16.13
C LYS A 30 13.91 0.88 -16.30
N SER A 31 12.96 1.75 -16.68
CA SER A 31 11.61 1.28 -17.07
C SER A 31 11.69 0.20 -18.13
N ILE A 32 10.86 -0.83 -17.96
CA ILE A 32 10.72 -1.89 -18.98
C ILE A 32 9.90 -1.39 -20.18
N SER A 33 10.11 -2.00 -21.34
CA SER A 33 9.22 -1.82 -22.49
C SER A 33 7.99 -2.70 -22.29
N LEU A 34 6.80 -2.12 -22.43
CA LEU A 34 5.52 -2.80 -22.22
C LEU A 34 4.92 -3.26 -23.55
N SER A 35 4.34 -4.45 -23.57
CA SER A 35 3.47 -4.87 -24.67
C SER A 35 2.13 -4.13 -24.61
N PRO A 36 1.33 -4.14 -25.71
CA PRO A 36 -0.03 -3.60 -25.69
C PRO A 36 -0.92 -4.23 -24.61
N GLU A 37 -0.79 -5.54 -24.37
CA GLU A 37 -1.55 -6.28 -23.35
C GLU A 37 -1.16 -5.85 -21.94
N GLN A 38 0.14 -5.71 -21.66
CA GLN A 38 0.64 -5.22 -20.38
C GLN A 38 0.17 -3.79 -20.13
N THR A 39 0.23 -2.93 -21.15
CA THR A 39 -0.30 -1.56 -21.11
C THR A 39 -1.79 -1.56 -20.74
N LYS A 40 -2.58 -2.45 -21.35
CA LYS A 40 -4.01 -2.60 -21.06
C LYS A 40 -4.26 -3.03 -19.61
N SER A 41 -3.51 -3.99 -19.09
CA SER A 41 -3.63 -4.44 -17.69
C SER A 41 -3.28 -3.32 -16.71
N ILE A 42 -2.22 -2.53 -16.94
CA ILE A 42 -1.86 -1.39 -16.09
C ILE A 42 -2.95 -0.31 -16.12
N ASN A 43 -3.53 -0.04 -17.30
CA ASN A 43 -4.66 0.88 -17.43
C ASN A 43 -5.90 0.37 -16.68
N LYS A 44 -6.15 -0.95 -16.65
CA LYS A 44 -7.22 -1.55 -15.85
C LYS A 44 -7.01 -1.31 -14.36
N ILE A 45 -5.79 -1.47 -13.86
CA ILE A 45 -5.44 -1.15 -12.46
C ILE A 45 -5.69 0.34 -12.18
N SER A 46 -5.23 1.24 -13.06
CA SER A 46 -5.49 2.68 -12.96
C SER A 46 -6.98 3.00 -12.93
N ALA A 47 -7.78 2.35 -13.80
CA ALA A 47 -9.23 2.51 -13.85
C ALA A 47 -9.90 2.03 -12.55
N TYR A 48 -9.51 0.86 -12.02
CA TYR A 48 -9.99 0.39 -10.73
C TYR A 48 -9.68 1.39 -9.62
N MET A 49 -8.44 1.85 -9.54
CA MET A 49 -8.05 2.82 -8.52
C MET A 49 -8.80 4.16 -8.68
N ASN A 50 -9.23 4.52 -9.86
CA ASN A 50 -10.04 5.72 -10.12
C ASN A 50 -11.55 5.50 -9.93
N SER A 51 -12.02 4.27 -9.78
CA SER A 51 -13.45 3.95 -9.65
C SER A 51 -14.05 4.35 -8.31
N PHE A 52 -13.24 4.70 -7.32
CA PHE A 52 -13.70 5.11 -5.99
C PHE A 52 -13.06 6.42 -5.52
N ILE A 53 -13.81 7.18 -4.76
CA ILE A 53 -13.33 8.34 -3.99
C ILE A 53 -13.08 7.92 -2.56
N THR A 54 -13.98 7.10 -1.99
CA THR A 54 -13.84 6.54 -0.64
C THR A 54 -13.75 5.03 -0.71
N LEU A 55 -12.90 4.46 0.14
CA LEU A 55 -12.72 3.03 0.30
C LEU A 55 -12.45 2.73 1.77
N GLN A 56 -13.10 1.69 2.30
CA GLN A 56 -12.74 1.13 3.60
C GLN A 56 -12.53 -0.37 3.47
N GLY A 57 -11.86 -0.96 4.44
CA GLY A 57 -11.65 -2.40 4.51
C GLY A 57 -10.74 -2.80 5.66
N GLU A 58 -10.43 -4.06 5.69
CA GLU A 58 -9.47 -4.64 6.63
C GLU A 58 -8.10 -4.75 5.96
N PHE A 59 -7.06 -4.69 6.76
CA PHE A 59 -5.71 -4.97 6.28
C PHE A 59 -4.95 -5.92 7.20
N THR A 60 -4.04 -6.67 6.59
CA THR A 60 -2.99 -7.41 7.28
C THR A 60 -1.65 -6.90 6.77
N GLN A 61 -0.81 -6.40 7.68
CA GLN A 61 0.51 -5.89 7.36
C GLN A 61 1.60 -6.83 7.89
N ILE A 62 2.59 -7.10 7.03
CA ILE A 62 3.82 -7.78 7.41
C ILE A 62 4.95 -6.76 7.33
N SER A 63 5.59 -6.49 8.46
CA SER A 63 6.71 -5.56 8.56
C SER A 63 8.00 -6.16 7.96
N PRO A 64 9.05 -5.36 7.72
CA PRO A 64 10.35 -5.86 7.25
C PRO A 64 11.01 -6.89 8.18
N LYS A 65 10.59 -6.94 9.44
CA LYS A 65 11.06 -7.92 10.44
C LYS A 65 10.17 -9.16 10.53
N GLY A 66 9.16 -9.29 9.66
CA GLY A 66 8.21 -10.40 9.67
C GLY A 66 7.07 -10.26 10.71
N ASN A 67 7.01 -9.18 11.48
CA ASN A 67 5.91 -8.98 12.43
C ASN A 67 4.60 -8.73 11.69
N VAL A 68 3.57 -9.46 12.06
CA VAL A 68 2.21 -9.35 11.51
C VAL A 68 1.37 -8.41 12.37
N SER A 69 0.68 -7.48 11.74
CA SER A 69 -0.30 -6.59 12.35
C SER A 69 -1.54 -6.55 11.50
N LYS A 70 -2.70 -6.38 12.13
CA LYS A 70 -3.99 -6.26 11.45
C LYS A 70 -4.67 -4.96 11.85
N GLY A 71 -5.69 -4.58 11.12
CA GLY A 71 -6.50 -3.43 11.45
C GLY A 71 -7.51 -3.09 10.38
N VAL A 72 -8.07 -1.89 10.49
CA VAL A 72 -9.00 -1.33 9.52
C VAL A 72 -8.34 -0.16 8.80
N MET A 73 -8.69 0.01 7.53
CA MET A 73 -8.20 1.12 6.73
C MET A 73 -9.33 1.93 6.15
N PHE A 74 -9.07 3.21 5.96
CA PHE A 74 -9.95 4.17 5.29
C PHE A 74 -9.15 4.98 4.29
N ILE A 75 -9.69 5.14 3.10
CA ILE A 75 -9.17 6.06 2.07
C ILE A 75 -10.27 7.06 1.74
N SER A 76 -9.92 8.33 1.62
CA SER A 76 -10.76 9.39 1.10
C SER A 76 -9.92 10.29 0.21
N LYS A 77 -10.05 10.13 -1.09
CA LYS A 77 -9.29 10.92 -2.06
C LYS A 77 -9.78 12.36 -2.12
N PRO A 78 -8.88 13.31 -2.38
CA PRO A 78 -7.45 13.14 -2.60
C PRO A 78 -6.63 13.05 -1.29
N GLY A 79 -5.61 12.22 -1.30
CA GLY A 79 -4.51 12.25 -0.34
C GLY A 79 -4.80 11.70 1.05
N LYS A 80 -6.04 11.47 1.44
CA LYS A 80 -6.40 11.06 2.80
C LYS A 80 -6.40 9.54 2.94
N LEU A 81 -5.74 9.08 3.99
CA LEU A 81 -5.56 7.67 4.30
C LEU A 81 -5.50 7.50 5.82
N ARG A 82 -6.12 6.44 6.35
CA ARG A 82 -6.01 6.04 7.75
C ARG A 82 -5.81 4.54 7.84
N PHE A 83 -4.81 4.11 8.60
CA PHE A 83 -4.60 2.75 9.04
C PHE A 83 -4.68 2.70 10.56
N GLU A 84 -5.67 2.04 11.07
CA GLU A 84 -5.89 1.87 12.50
C GLU A 84 -5.57 0.42 12.88
N TYR A 85 -4.44 0.26 13.56
CA TYR A 85 -3.97 -1.07 13.96
C TYR A 85 -4.76 -1.58 15.16
N SER A 86 -5.14 -2.84 15.11
CA SER A 86 -5.79 -3.54 16.21
C SER A 86 -4.82 -3.84 17.36
N PRO A 87 -5.29 -3.88 18.60
CA PRO A 87 -4.48 -4.32 19.72
C PRO A 87 -3.80 -5.69 19.47
N PRO A 88 -2.60 -5.92 20.00
CA PRO A 88 -1.84 -5.05 20.91
C PRO A 88 -1.02 -3.93 20.22
N ASN A 89 -1.13 -3.76 18.91
CA ASN A 89 -0.38 -2.74 18.17
C ASN A 89 -0.95 -1.33 18.48
N PRO A 90 -0.18 -0.42 19.10
CA PRO A 90 -0.69 0.88 19.52
C PRO A 90 -0.62 1.93 18.40
N PHE A 91 -0.17 1.57 17.19
CA PHE A 91 0.04 2.55 16.14
C PHE A 91 -1.24 2.95 15.42
N LEU A 92 -1.18 4.15 14.89
CA LEU A 92 -2.15 4.77 14.00
C LEU A 92 -1.37 5.53 12.93
N LEU A 93 -1.60 5.20 11.65
CA LEU A 93 -1.03 5.93 10.52
C LEU A 93 -2.15 6.71 9.85
N VAL A 94 -1.95 8.02 9.69
CA VAL A 94 -2.94 8.89 9.04
C VAL A 94 -2.27 9.85 8.08
N SER A 95 -2.83 9.96 6.88
CA SER A 95 -2.54 11.04 5.95
C SER A 95 -3.71 12.03 5.93
N ASP A 96 -3.41 13.32 6.07
CA ASP A 96 -4.37 14.42 5.95
C ASP A 96 -4.50 14.96 4.50
N GLY A 97 -3.73 14.37 3.58
CA GLY A 97 -3.59 14.81 2.20
C GLY A 97 -2.27 15.51 1.90
N LYS A 98 -1.54 15.96 2.92
CA LYS A 98 -0.26 16.63 2.81
C LYS A 98 0.83 15.94 3.62
N TRP A 99 0.50 15.55 4.84
CA TRP A 99 1.40 14.90 5.78
C TRP A 99 0.92 13.49 6.12
N VAL A 100 1.84 12.57 6.26
CA VAL A 100 1.61 11.25 6.86
C VAL A 100 2.13 11.29 8.28
N THR A 101 1.26 10.98 9.24
CA THR A 101 1.56 10.92 10.66
C THR A 101 1.50 9.47 11.11
N LEU A 102 2.60 8.96 11.67
CA LEU A 102 2.63 7.70 12.39
C LEU A 102 2.59 7.98 13.89
N LYS A 103 1.42 7.83 14.52
CA LYS A 103 1.21 8.09 15.96
C LYS A 103 1.27 6.81 16.75
N ASN A 104 1.99 6.84 17.88
CA ASN A 104 1.86 5.83 18.93
C ASN A 104 0.79 6.31 19.92
N ARG A 105 -0.38 5.69 19.93
CA ARG A 105 -1.52 6.07 20.75
C ARG A 105 -1.26 5.91 22.27
N ALA A 106 -0.36 5.00 22.65
CA ALA A 106 -0.01 4.77 24.06
C ALA A 106 0.94 5.86 24.62
N LYS A 107 1.66 6.56 23.74
CA LYS A 107 2.69 7.55 24.14
C LYS A 107 2.34 8.98 23.68
N GLU A 108 1.22 9.18 22.99
CA GLU A 108 0.80 10.45 22.38
C GLU A 108 1.84 11.09 21.43
N LYS A 109 2.96 10.39 21.17
CA LYS A 109 4.05 10.82 20.29
C LYS A 109 3.86 10.27 18.88
N GLY A 110 4.39 10.98 17.88
CA GLY A 110 4.32 10.55 16.49
C GLY A 110 5.34 11.22 15.61
N ASP A 111 5.67 10.55 14.52
CA ASP A 111 6.53 11.05 13.47
C ASP A 111 5.68 11.54 12.30
N GLN A 112 6.10 12.63 11.67
CA GLN A 112 5.46 13.18 10.47
C GLN A 112 6.45 13.26 9.32
N PHE A 113 5.96 12.91 8.13
CA PHE A 113 6.71 13.05 6.89
C PHE A 113 5.76 13.44 5.74
N PRO A 114 6.25 14.14 4.70
CA PRO A 114 5.40 14.55 3.60
C PRO A 114 4.80 13.33 2.87
N LEU A 115 3.51 13.39 2.48
CA LEU A 115 2.88 12.35 1.67
C LEU A 115 3.59 12.20 0.32
N SER A 116 4.01 13.32 -0.28
CA SER A 116 4.82 13.34 -1.51
C SER A 116 6.12 12.56 -1.38
N ALA A 117 6.56 12.37 -0.16
CA ALA A 117 7.74 11.61 0.22
C ALA A 117 7.48 10.11 0.40
N THR A 118 6.36 9.61 -0.05
CA THR A 118 6.00 8.20 0.09
C THR A 118 5.39 7.65 -1.20
N PRO A 119 5.65 6.37 -1.54
CA PRO A 119 4.97 5.73 -2.67
C PRO A 119 3.44 5.67 -2.52
N LEU A 120 2.92 5.84 -1.28
CA LEU A 120 1.48 5.86 -1.01
C LEU A 120 0.75 6.99 -1.74
N ARG A 121 1.46 8.08 -2.13
CA ARG A 121 0.85 9.15 -2.93
C ARG A 121 0.21 8.60 -4.20
N LEU A 122 0.81 7.57 -4.83
CA LEU A 122 0.26 6.92 -6.01
C LEU A 122 -1.06 6.19 -5.74
N VAL A 123 -1.30 5.76 -4.50
CA VAL A 123 -2.55 5.06 -4.11
C VAL A 123 -3.68 6.04 -3.84
N VAL A 124 -3.37 7.22 -3.29
CA VAL A 124 -4.36 8.21 -2.82
C VAL A 124 -4.48 9.44 -3.72
N SER A 125 -3.84 9.42 -4.89
CA SER A 125 -3.94 10.47 -5.91
C SER A 125 -5.41 10.72 -6.33
N PRO A 126 -5.80 11.95 -6.64
CA PRO A 126 -7.16 12.25 -7.09
C PRO A 126 -7.51 11.60 -8.42
N LYS A 127 -6.53 11.48 -9.30
CA LYS A 127 -6.62 10.81 -10.59
C LYS A 127 -5.31 10.08 -10.84
N ILE A 128 -5.37 8.76 -10.91
CA ILE A 128 -4.23 7.89 -11.04
C ILE A 128 -4.05 7.51 -12.51
N ASP A 129 -2.86 7.78 -13.03
CA ASP A 129 -2.37 7.30 -14.32
C ASP A 129 -0.99 6.68 -14.08
N LEU A 130 -0.97 5.39 -13.81
CA LEU A 130 0.26 4.68 -13.46
C LEU A 130 1.32 4.75 -14.55
N LEU A 131 0.90 4.75 -15.82
CA LEU A 131 1.84 4.84 -16.95
C LEU A 131 2.50 6.22 -17.05
N ARG A 132 1.81 7.27 -16.62
CA ARG A 132 2.33 8.64 -16.64
C ARG A 132 3.10 9.00 -15.37
N GLU A 133 2.60 8.56 -14.20
CA GLU A 133 3.10 8.99 -12.90
C GLU A 133 4.23 8.10 -12.37
N ALA A 134 4.39 6.88 -12.91
CA ALA A 134 5.41 5.96 -12.45
C ALA A 134 6.28 5.41 -13.60
N ASN A 135 7.51 5.04 -13.25
CA ASN A 135 8.35 4.18 -14.04
C ASN A 135 7.94 2.73 -13.75
N ILE A 136 7.61 1.97 -14.79
CA ILE A 136 7.27 0.55 -14.65
C ILE A 136 8.58 -0.23 -14.68
N LEU A 137 8.95 -0.81 -13.54
CA LEU A 137 10.20 -1.55 -13.37
C LEU A 137 10.04 -3.05 -13.57
N GLY A 138 8.81 -3.55 -13.43
CA GLY A 138 8.50 -4.96 -13.61
C GLY A 138 7.00 -5.17 -13.81
N PHE A 139 6.68 -6.20 -14.57
CA PHE A 139 5.31 -6.65 -14.82
C PHE A 139 5.31 -8.17 -14.89
N GLU A 140 4.41 -8.78 -14.15
CA GLU A 140 4.18 -10.21 -14.17
C GLU A 140 2.67 -10.47 -14.13
N GLN A 141 2.22 -11.44 -14.91
CA GLN A 141 0.81 -11.85 -14.93
C GLN A 141 0.74 -13.36 -15.06
N ALA A 142 0.11 -14.00 -14.07
CA ALA A 142 -0.11 -15.42 -14.02
C ALA A 142 -1.39 -15.73 -13.22
N ASP A 143 -2.13 -16.76 -13.60
CA ASP A 143 -3.29 -17.28 -12.87
C ASP A 143 -4.34 -16.23 -12.47
N GLY A 144 -4.54 -15.22 -13.32
CA GLY A 144 -5.49 -14.15 -13.04
C GLY A 144 -5.00 -13.10 -12.04
N ILE A 145 -3.72 -13.13 -11.68
CA ILE A 145 -3.07 -12.13 -10.83
C ILE A 145 -2.07 -11.33 -11.66
N THR A 146 -2.16 -10.01 -11.57
CA THR A 146 -1.19 -9.07 -12.16
C THR A 146 -0.37 -8.42 -11.06
N SER A 147 0.96 -8.50 -11.17
CA SER A 147 1.92 -7.80 -10.33
C SER A 147 2.65 -6.73 -11.12
N VAL A 148 2.66 -5.50 -10.62
CA VAL A 148 3.34 -4.37 -11.27
C VAL A 148 4.27 -3.70 -10.26
N ILE A 149 5.56 -3.59 -10.63
CA ILE A 149 6.56 -2.88 -9.83
C ILE A 149 6.68 -1.45 -10.35
N LEU A 150 6.43 -0.51 -9.48
CA LEU A 150 6.36 0.92 -9.76
C LEU A 150 7.44 1.67 -9.00
N GLU A 151 8.06 2.63 -9.65
CA GLU A 151 8.87 3.67 -9.02
C GLU A 151 8.27 5.03 -9.38
N ASP A 152 8.10 5.87 -8.36
CA ASP A 152 7.55 7.21 -8.57
C ASP A 152 8.47 8.03 -9.48
N ARG A 153 7.93 8.59 -10.56
CA ARG A 153 8.69 9.37 -11.55
C ARG A 153 9.21 10.69 -10.99
N GLU A 154 8.43 11.30 -10.11
CA GLU A 154 8.83 12.53 -9.41
C GLU A 154 9.69 12.24 -8.19
N GLY A 155 9.99 10.96 -7.96
CA GLY A 155 10.53 10.39 -6.75
C GLY A 155 11.70 11.13 -6.14
N THR A 156 11.38 12.04 -5.25
CA THR A 156 12.33 12.60 -4.28
C THR A 156 12.73 11.55 -3.24
N ILE A 157 12.13 10.35 -3.30
CA ILE A 157 12.33 9.30 -2.31
C ILE A 157 12.59 7.98 -3.01
N GLY A 158 13.77 7.45 -2.74
CA GLY A 158 14.11 6.11 -3.17
C GLY A 158 13.13 5.08 -2.57
N GLY A 159 12.47 4.33 -3.44
CA GLY A 159 11.56 3.26 -3.05
C GLY A 159 10.67 2.84 -4.18
N GLN A 160 10.07 1.67 -4.01
CA GLN A 160 9.21 1.06 -5.02
C GLN A 160 7.87 0.69 -4.39
N LEU A 161 6.84 0.70 -5.21
CA LEU A 161 5.52 0.19 -4.88
C LEU A 161 5.22 -0.99 -5.80
N VAL A 162 4.92 -2.15 -5.22
CA VAL A 162 4.40 -3.29 -5.98
C VAL A 162 2.91 -3.35 -5.75
N LEU A 163 2.13 -3.39 -6.82
CA LEU A 163 0.68 -3.60 -6.76
C LEU A 163 0.38 -5.04 -7.20
N ILE A 164 -0.41 -5.74 -6.40
CA ILE A 164 -0.91 -7.09 -6.70
C ILE A 164 -2.42 -6.97 -6.93
N PHE A 165 -2.84 -7.20 -8.15
CA PHE A 165 -4.20 -7.01 -8.62
C PHE A 165 -4.82 -8.34 -9.06
N ASP A 166 -6.00 -8.65 -8.55
CA ASP A 166 -6.81 -9.79 -8.97
C ASP A 166 -7.65 -9.39 -10.18
N GLU A 167 -7.34 -9.96 -11.32
CA GLU A 167 -8.03 -9.71 -12.59
C GLU A 167 -9.46 -10.27 -12.60
N ASN A 168 -9.69 -11.38 -11.88
CA ASN A 168 -11.00 -12.04 -11.82
C ASN A 168 -11.98 -11.27 -10.93
N GLN A 169 -11.51 -10.78 -9.80
CA GLN A 169 -12.29 -9.95 -8.89
C GLN A 169 -12.28 -8.48 -9.27
N ASN A 170 -11.40 -8.10 -10.22
CA ASN A 170 -11.15 -6.71 -10.61
C ASN A 170 -10.85 -5.83 -9.39
N GLN A 171 -9.93 -6.27 -8.52
CA GLN A 171 -9.67 -5.66 -7.22
C GLN A 171 -8.19 -5.68 -6.85
N LEU A 172 -7.72 -4.62 -6.20
CA LEU A 172 -6.39 -4.61 -5.59
C LEU A 172 -6.41 -5.48 -4.34
N GLN A 173 -5.60 -6.55 -4.33
CA GLN A 173 -5.50 -7.46 -3.19
C GLN A 173 -4.39 -7.08 -2.21
N GLN A 174 -3.30 -6.51 -2.74
CA GLN A 174 -2.13 -6.26 -1.93
C GLN A 174 -1.28 -5.14 -2.54
N TRP A 175 -0.55 -4.44 -1.70
CA TRP A 175 0.62 -3.69 -2.14
C TRP A 175 1.82 -3.99 -1.25
N ILE A 176 3.02 -3.77 -1.83
CA ILE A 176 4.27 -3.92 -1.13
C ILE A 176 5.05 -2.61 -1.30
N ILE A 177 5.45 -2.01 -0.19
CA ILE A 177 6.35 -0.87 -0.17
C ILE A 177 7.76 -1.41 0.02
N ILE A 178 8.66 -1.06 -0.89
CA ILE A 178 10.08 -1.34 -0.79
C ILE A 178 10.75 0.02 -0.59
N ASP A 179 11.35 0.27 0.57
CA ASP A 179 12.01 1.54 0.86
C ASP A 179 13.40 1.62 0.20
N GLY A 180 14.02 2.80 0.25
CA GLY A 180 15.34 3.04 -0.33
C GLY A 180 16.48 2.18 0.24
N LYS A 181 16.22 1.39 1.30
CA LYS A 181 17.15 0.40 1.87
C LYS A 181 16.76 -1.03 1.48
N GLY A 182 15.81 -1.22 0.58
CA GLY A 182 15.32 -2.52 0.14
C GLY A 182 14.42 -3.24 1.16
N ARG A 183 13.99 -2.59 2.24
CA ARG A 183 13.14 -3.19 3.26
C ARG A 183 11.69 -3.23 2.77
N ARG A 184 11.08 -4.39 2.90
CA ARG A 184 9.72 -4.66 2.37
C ARG A 184 8.68 -4.56 3.49
N THR A 185 7.62 -3.82 3.22
CA THR A 185 6.39 -3.83 4.02
C THR A 185 5.25 -4.27 3.12
N THR A 186 4.64 -5.40 3.44
CA THR A 186 3.51 -5.96 2.68
C THR A 186 2.21 -5.61 3.37
N VAL A 187 1.22 -5.16 2.60
CA VAL A 187 -0.13 -4.85 3.09
C VAL A 187 -1.13 -5.60 2.21
N SER A 188 -1.77 -6.60 2.77
CA SER A 188 -2.88 -7.34 2.14
C SER A 188 -4.20 -6.72 2.56
N LEU A 189 -5.14 -6.67 1.63
CA LEU A 189 -6.44 -6.03 1.76
C LEU A 189 -7.56 -7.07 1.76
N ALA A 190 -8.59 -6.84 2.55
CA ALA A 190 -9.78 -7.69 2.60
C ALA A 190 -11.04 -6.85 2.88
N ASN A 191 -12.20 -7.41 2.56
CA ASN A 191 -13.51 -6.82 2.87
C ASN A 191 -13.61 -5.35 2.41
N LEU A 192 -13.17 -5.09 1.16
CA LEU A 192 -13.15 -3.74 0.60
C LEU A 192 -14.55 -3.30 0.20
N GLU A 193 -14.94 -2.13 0.70
CA GLU A 193 -16.20 -1.46 0.39
C GLU A 193 -15.91 -0.02 -0.06
N SER A 194 -16.55 0.40 -1.14
CA SER A 194 -16.38 1.74 -1.72
C SER A 194 -17.66 2.57 -1.68
N GLY A 195 -17.53 3.89 -1.77
CA GLY A 195 -18.66 4.82 -1.91
C GLY A 195 -19.36 5.21 -0.61
N MET A 196 -18.89 4.74 0.57
CA MET A 196 -19.48 5.13 1.82
C MET A 196 -19.06 6.53 2.26
N LYS A 197 -19.88 7.16 3.09
CA LYS A 197 -19.55 8.43 3.74
C LYS A 197 -18.57 8.19 4.90
N ILE A 198 -17.35 8.67 4.76
CA ILE A 198 -16.32 8.60 5.80
C ILE A 198 -16.24 9.96 6.51
N ASP A 199 -16.25 9.94 7.86
CA ASP A 199 -16.13 11.17 8.65
C ASP A 199 -14.74 11.80 8.40
N PRO A 200 -14.67 13.06 7.92
CA PRO A 200 -13.41 13.74 7.69
C PRO A 200 -12.51 13.87 8.94
N LYS A 201 -13.09 13.82 10.13
CA LYS A 201 -12.36 13.84 11.40
C LYS A 201 -11.42 12.65 11.58
N LEU A 202 -11.69 11.54 10.93
CA LEU A 202 -10.81 10.36 10.96
C LEU A 202 -9.42 10.64 10.38
N PHE A 203 -9.28 11.67 9.55
CA PHE A 203 -8.01 12.05 8.92
C PHE A 203 -7.29 13.20 9.63
N VAL A 204 -7.76 13.56 10.82
CA VAL A 204 -7.13 14.58 11.67
C VAL A 204 -6.45 13.92 12.85
N VAL A 205 -5.14 14.14 13.00
CA VAL A 205 -4.36 13.63 14.13
C VAL A 205 -3.66 14.75 14.84
N LYS A 206 -3.90 14.86 16.15
CA LYS A 206 -3.12 15.72 17.03
C LYS A 206 -1.90 14.95 17.51
N ILE A 207 -0.73 15.53 17.41
CA ILE A 207 0.51 15.07 18.00
C ILE A 207 1.06 16.17 18.88
N ASP A 208 1.54 15.79 20.06
CA ASP A 208 2.32 16.70 20.87
C ASP A 208 3.69 16.87 20.21
N ARG A 209 3.93 18.07 19.68
CA ARG A 209 5.26 18.42 19.19
C ARG A 209 6.09 18.75 20.43
N GLU A 210 7.12 17.95 20.70
CA GLU A 210 8.16 18.39 21.60
C GLU A 210 8.72 19.71 21.04
N GLN A 211 8.52 20.81 21.76
CA GLN A 211 9.27 22.01 21.49
C GLN A 211 10.74 21.62 21.63
N LYS A 212 11.46 21.62 20.53
CA LYS A 212 12.93 21.65 20.58
C LYS A 212 13.25 23.03 21.14
N ASP A 213 13.39 23.12 22.45
CA ASP A 213 13.97 24.28 23.09
C ASP A 213 15.40 24.40 22.50
N ASN A 214 15.56 25.42 21.64
CA ASN A 214 16.86 25.85 21.21
C ASN A 214 17.58 26.38 22.46
N LYS A 215 18.49 25.58 23.00
CA LYS A 215 19.59 26.03 23.84
C LYS A 215 20.86 26.05 23.02
#